data_cb37be34b482dc5e8d17f06ca84633e6
#
_entry.id   cb37be34b482dc5e8d17f06ca84633e6
#
_cell.length_a   1.000
_cell.length_b   1.000
_cell.length_c   1.000
_cell.angle_alpha   90.00
_cell.angle_beta   90.00
_cell.angle_gamma   90.00
#
_symmetry.space_group_name_H-M   'P 1'
#
loop_
_entity.id
_entity.type
_entity.pdbx_description
1 polymer ?
#
loop_
_entity_poly.entity_id
_entity_poly.type
_entity_poly.pdbx_seq_one_letter_code
_entity_poly.pdbx_strand_id
1 'polypeptide(L)'
;AISSAPSKASGPADAADDAGLGIPTSEYGDYAVLLLVPDSFSRSDLRALGHVLLRYMGFSALHVQTEGLCATFGAGLSAACVVDVGATSIGISCVEEGLVLPETRVALSYGGQDMSRFFGDVLRGSSFPYTDLQEARLADAQLLQDLKERFVTLQPSQVGLNLYDFMVRLPGETARKYAL
;
A
#
# COMPACT_ATOMS: atom_id res chain seq x y z
N ALA A 1 18.91 -50.85 -25.47
CA ALA A 1 17.52 -50.46 -25.17
C ALA A 1 17.51 -49.37 -24.10
N ILE A 2 17.38 -48.12 -24.53
CA ILE A 2 17.29 -46.96 -23.62
C ILE A 2 15.79 -46.66 -23.48
N SER A 3 15.25 -46.93 -22.29
CA SER A 3 13.87 -46.62 -21.93
C SER A 3 13.76 -45.15 -21.60
N SER A 4 13.07 -44.38 -22.45
CA SER A 4 12.68 -43.00 -22.20
C SER A 4 11.49 -42.97 -21.20
N ALA A 5 11.66 -42.34 -20.05
CA ALA A 5 10.59 -42.04 -19.11
C ALA A 5 9.70 -40.93 -19.72
N PRO A 6 8.36 -40.98 -19.50
CA PRO A 6 7.46 -39.95 -20.01
C PRO A 6 7.60 -38.67 -19.12
N SER A 7 7.71 -37.53 -19.78
CA SER A 7 7.63 -36.20 -19.16
C SER A 7 6.24 -36.03 -18.51
N LYS A 8 6.21 -35.73 -17.23
CA LYS A 8 4.99 -35.29 -16.56
C LYS A 8 4.53 -33.98 -17.20
N ALA A 9 3.34 -34.02 -17.77
CA ALA A 9 2.64 -32.82 -18.19
C ALA A 9 2.27 -32.02 -16.92
N SER A 10 2.74 -30.79 -16.84
CA SER A 10 2.33 -29.81 -15.83
C SER A 10 0.84 -29.51 -16.00
N GLY A 11 0.05 -29.81 -14.99
CA GLY A 11 -1.38 -29.50 -14.94
C GLY A 11 -1.61 -27.99 -14.67
N PRO A 12 -2.85 -27.51 -14.88
CA PRO A 12 -3.20 -26.06 -14.74
C PRO A 12 -3.16 -25.52 -13.30
N ALA A 13 -2.66 -26.28 -12.33
CA ALA A 13 -2.48 -25.84 -10.94
C ALA A 13 -1.19 -25.02 -10.72
N ASP A 14 -0.20 -25.17 -11.60
CA ASP A 14 1.10 -24.48 -11.43
C ASP A 14 1.08 -23.00 -11.89
N ALA A 15 0.04 -22.57 -12.60
CA ALA A 15 -0.07 -21.18 -13.10
C ALA A 15 -0.63 -20.17 -12.07
N ALA A 16 -1.17 -20.63 -10.94
CA ALA A 16 -1.70 -19.77 -9.89
C ALA A 16 -0.65 -19.39 -8.83
N ASP A 17 0.44 -20.18 -8.72
CA ASP A 17 1.52 -19.94 -7.76
C ASP A 17 2.51 -18.83 -8.20
N ASP A 18 2.45 -18.41 -9.46
CA ASP A 18 3.40 -17.43 -10.05
C ASP A 18 2.98 -15.96 -9.81
N ALA A 19 1.83 -15.71 -9.19
CA ALA A 19 1.31 -14.37 -8.91
C ALA A 19 1.72 -13.81 -7.52
N GLY A 20 2.53 -14.54 -6.76
CA GLY A 20 2.96 -14.19 -5.41
C GLY A 20 4.41 -13.73 -5.33
N LEU A 21 5.04 -14.03 -4.20
CA LEU A 21 6.45 -13.71 -3.91
C LEU A 21 7.47 -14.44 -4.83
N GLY A 22 7.01 -15.30 -5.74
CA GLY A 22 7.87 -16.16 -6.57
C GLY A 22 8.58 -17.26 -5.80
N ILE A 23 8.15 -17.52 -4.56
CA ILE A 23 8.68 -18.57 -3.67
C ILE A 23 7.62 -19.66 -3.57
N PRO A 24 7.93 -20.92 -3.92
CA PRO A 24 7.02 -22.03 -3.72
C PRO A 24 6.65 -22.19 -2.24
N THR A 25 5.39 -22.48 -1.94
CA THR A 25 4.92 -22.67 -0.55
C THR A 25 5.67 -23.77 0.20
N SER A 26 6.21 -24.76 -0.52
CA SER A 26 7.05 -25.84 0.04
C SER A 26 8.39 -25.34 0.60
N GLU A 27 8.84 -24.18 0.17
CA GLU A 27 10.13 -23.58 0.59
C GLU A 27 9.98 -22.52 1.69
N TYR A 28 8.75 -22.17 2.11
CA TYR A 28 8.53 -21.16 3.15
C TYR A 28 9.25 -21.46 4.45
N GLY A 29 9.46 -22.75 4.78
CA GLY A 29 10.23 -23.20 5.94
C GLY A 29 11.70 -22.80 5.94
N ASP A 30 12.26 -22.46 4.78
CA ASP A 30 13.66 -22.04 4.64
C ASP A 30 13.83 -20.53 4.83
N TYR A 31 12.72 -19.78 4.90
CA TYR A 31 12.72 -18.33 5.01
C TYR A 31 12.26 -17.84 6.39
N ALA A 32 12.88 -16.77 6.85
CA ALA A 32 12.39 -15.97 7.99
C ALA A 32 11.64 -14.74 7.49
N VAL A 33 10.62 -14.33 8.22
CA VAL A 33 9.82 -13.14 7.91
C VAL A 33 10.26 -11.99 8.81
N LEU A 34 10.53 -10.82 8.21
CA LEU A 34 10.60 -9.55 8.91
C LEU A 34 9.28 -8.81 8.67
N LEU A 35 8.48 -8.67 9.72
CA LEU A 35 7.19 -8.00 9.68
C LEU A 35 7.33 -6.57 10.22
N LEU A 36 6.98 -5.60 9.38
CA LEU A 36 6.88 -4.19 9.79
C LEU A 36 5.44 -3.91 10.18
N VAL A 37 5.25 -3.28 11.33
CA VAL A 37 3.93 -2.93 11.85
C VAL A 37 3.90 -1.47 12.28
N PRO A 38 2.74 -0.78 12.16
CA PRO A 38 2.55 0.55 12.73
C PRO A 38 2.88 0.58 14.24
N ASP A 39 3.39 1.70 14.72
CA ASP A 39 3.74 1.84 16.15
C ASP A 39 2.54 1.65 17.11
N SER A 40 1.32 1.85 16.59
CA SER A 40 0.05 1.65 17.32
C SER A 40 -0.57 0.26 17.12
N PHE A 41 0.13 -0.69 16.46
CA PHE A 41 -0.43 -2.00 16.11
C PHE A 41 -0.82 -2.82 17.35
N SER A 42 -2.00 -3.43 17.31
CA SER A 42 -2.54 -4.20 18.44
C SER A 42 -1.73 -5.49 18.69
N ARG A 43 -1.45 -5.79 19.95
CA ARG A 43 -0.78 -7.04 20.35
C ARG A 43 -1.62 -8.30 20.01
N SER A 44 -2.95 -8.18 20.03
CA SER A 44 -3.84 -9.28 19.66
C SER A 44 -3.71 -9.61 18.18
N ASP A 45 -3.72 -8.57 17.34
CA ASP A 45 -3.63 -8.74 15.89
C ASP A 45 -2.24 -9.22 15.48
N LEU A 46 -1.20 -8.74 16.17
CA LEU A 46 0.16 -9.23 15.98
C LEU A 46 0.30 -10.71 16.30
N ARG A 47 -0.35 -11.19 17.38
CA ARG A 47 -0.36 -12.63 17.71
C ARG A 47 -1.10 -13.44 16.67
N ALA A 48 -2.27 -12.95 16.21
CA ALA A 48 -3.05 -13.61 15.17
C ALA A 48 -2.25 -13.71 13.86
N LEU A 49 -1.61 -12.62 13.44
CA LEU A 49 -0.77 -12.58 12.25
C LEU A 49 0.45 -13.51 12.39
N GLY A 50 1.12 -13.49 13.54
CA GLY A 50 2.23 -14.41 13.82
C GLY A 50 1.80 -15.89 13.78
N HIS A 51 0.59 -16.21 14.25
CA HIS A 51 0.05 -17.55 14.13
C HIS A 51 -0.18 -17.96 12.67
N VAL A 52 -0.69 -17.05 11.84
CA VAL A 52 -0.85 -17.28 10.40
C VAL A 52 0.51 -17.53 9.74
N LEU A 53 1.48 -16.66 9.95
CA LEU A 53 2.78 -16.75 9.31
C LEU A 53 3.56 -18.01 9.70
N LEU A 54 3.59 -18.35 11.00
CA LEU A 54 4.40 -19.46 11.50
C LEU A 54 3.68 -20.81 11.43
N ARG A 55 2.34 -20.84 11.62
CA ARG A 55 1.60 -22.12 11.71
C ARG A 55 0.91 -22.50 10.41
N TYR A 56 0.30 -21.54 9.71
CA TYR A 56 -0.43 -21.84 8.47
C TYR A 56 0.48 -21.71 7.24
N MET A 57 1.31 -20.69 7.19
CA MET A 57 2.23 -20.52 6.06
C MET A 57 3.54 -21.30 6.23
N GLY A 58 3.94 -21.64 7.46
CA GLY A 58 5.09 -22.49 7.74
C GLY A 58 6.45 -21.81 7.67
N PHE A 59 6.53 -20.48 7.77
CA PHE A 59 7.81 -19.79 7.85
C PHE A 59 8.63 -20.22 9.07
N SER A 60 9.95 -20.27 8.94
CA SER A 60 10.87 -20.75 9.99
C SER A 60 10.96 -19.82 11.21
N ALA A 61 10.88 -18.51 10.98
CA ALA A 61 10.99 -17.50 12.03
C ALA A 61 10.24 -16.22 11.66
N LEU A 62 9.83 -15.46 12.70
CA LEU A 62 9.21 -14.16 12.57
C LEU A 62 9.95 -13.15 13.43
N HIS A 63 10.44 -12.09 12.81
CA HIS A 63 10.94 -10.91 13.49
C HIS A 63 9.98 -9.75 13.25
N VAL A 64 9.64 -9.00 14.31
CA VAL A 64 8.70 -7.90 14.23
C VAL A 64 9.40 -6.60 14.57
N GLN A 65 9.23 -5.59 13.72
CA GLN A 65 9.73 -4.24 13.95
C GLN A 65 8.63 -3.21 13.71
N THR A 66 8.77 -2.06 14.32
CA THR A 66 7.87 -0.93 14.10
C THR A 66 8.35 -0.05 12.95
N GLU A 67 7.39 0.55 12.23
CA GLU A 67 7.67 1.41 11.09
C GLU A 67 8.55 2.60 11.46
N GLY A 68 8.27 3.26 12.61
CA GLY A 68 9.05 4.39 13.08
C GLY A 68 10.53 4.05 13.31
N LEU A 69 10.82 2.90 13.92
CA LEU A 69 12.19 2.45 14.13
C LEU A 69 12.89 2.13 12.80
N CYS A 70 12.22 1.45 11.88
CA CYS A 70 12.78 1.13 10.59
C CYS A 70 13.05 2.37 9.73
N ALA A 71 12.20 3.39 9.84
CA ALA A 71 12.41 4.68 9.16
C ALA A 71 13.70 5.37 9.65
N THR A 72 13.98 5.35 10.96
CA THR A 72 15.23 5.92 11.51
C THR A 72 16.47 5.14 11.05
N PHE A 73 16.39 3.82 10.99
CA PHE A 73 17.48 2.99 10.45
C PHE A 73 17.74 3.28 8.97
N GLY A 74 16.66 3.39 8.17
CA GLY A 74 16.77 3.74 6.75
C GLY A 74 17.36 5.12 6.51
N ALA A 75 17.10 6.07 7.40
CA ALA A 75 17.68 7.42 7.36
C ALA A 75 19.10 7.51 7.96
N GLY A 76 19.60 6.45 8.62
CA GLY A 76 20.89 6.45 9.31
C GLY A 76 20.92 7.35 10.54
N LEU A 77 19.77 7.57 11.20
CA LEU A 77 19.65 8.42 12.38
C LEU A 77 19.52 7.58 13.64
N SER A 78 20.12 8.02 14.75
CA SER A 78 19.97 7.40 16.06
C SER A 78 18.78 7.94 16.85
N ALA A 79 18.35 9.15 16.54
CA ALA A 79 17.21 9.82 17.16
C ALA A 79 16.46 10.65 16.11
N ALA A 80 15.12 10.54 16.08
CA ALA A 80 14.26 11.30 15.18
C ALA A 80 12.81 11.30 15.67
N CYS A 81 12.06 12.31 15.27
CA CYS A 81 10.60 12.27 15.25
C CYS A 81 10.17 11.79 13.86
N VAL A 82 9.50 10.66 13.82
CA VAL A 82 8.99 10.04 12.59
C VAL A 82 7.53 10.41 12.41
N VAL A 83 7.20 10.93 11.25
CA VAL A 83 5.81 11.19 10.82
C VAL A 83 5.55 10.34 9.59
N ASP A 84 4.75 9.29 9.79
CA ASP A 84 4.32 8.38 8.71
C ASP A 84 2.94 8.77 8.21
N VAL A 85 2.85 9.19 6.97
CA VAL A 85 1.59 9.60 6.33
C VAL A 85 1.12 8.47 5.43
N GLY A 86 0.32 7.57 6.00
CA GLY A 86 -0.22 6.40 5.32
C GLY A 86 -1.51 6.69 4.54
N ALA A 87 -2.06 5.63 3.95
CA ALA A 87 -3.30 5.72 3.16
C ALA A 87 -4.53 5.98 4.06
N THR A 88 -4.61 5.36 5.22
CA THR A 88 -5.78 5.39 6.12
C THR A 88 -5.51 6.06 7.46
N SER A 89 -4.25 6.27 7.81
CA SER A 89 -3.85 6.84 9.10
C SER A 89 -2.53 7.58 9.00
N ILE A 90 -2.31 8.50 9.94
CA ILE A 90 -1.02 9.15 10.14
C ILE A 90 -0.48 8.70 11.50
N GLY A 91 0.73 8.14 11.51
CA GLY A 91 1.46 7.77 12.70
C GLY A 91 2.54 8.81 13.03
N ILE A 92 2.67 9.18 14.30
CA ILE A 92 3.77 10.02 14.77
C ILE A 92 4.40 9.32 15.96
N SER A 93 5.72 9.15 15.93
CA SER A 93 6.46 8.58 17.05
C SER A 93 7.87 9.16 17.11
N CYS A 94 8.42 9.27 18.31
CA CYS A 94 9.83 9.62 18.49
C CYS A 94 10.65 8.37 18.78
N VAL A 95 11.82 8.30 18.15
CA VAL A 95 12.80 7.24 18.35
C VAL A 95 14.04 7.87 18.95
N GLU A 96 14.61 7.23 19.96
CA GLU A 96 15.86 7.62 20.59
C GLU A 96 16.68 6.36 20.87
N GLU A 97 17.94 6.37 20.48
CA GLU A 97 18.90 5.26 20.65
C GLU A 97 18.35 3.89 20.18
N GLY A 98 17.57 3.88 19.09
CA GLY A 98 16.98 2.65 18.55
C GLY A 98 15.76 2.13 19.29
N LEU A 99 15.14 2.96 20.16
CA LEU A 99 13.91 2.65 20.87
C LEU A 99 12.82 3.65 20.56
N VAL A 100 11.62 3.16 20.23
CA VAL A 100 10.45 4.03 20.09
C VAL A 100 9.93 4.41 21.48
N LEU A 101 9.81 5.70 21.76
CA LEU A 101 9.30 6.23 23.01
C LEU A 101 7.76 6.08 23.06
N PRO A 102 7.21 5.21 23.94
CA PRO A 102 5.78 4.88 23.91
C PRO A 102 4.85 6.07 24.12
N GLU A 103 5.28 7.04 24.96
CA GLU A 103 4.52 8.24 25.31
C GLU A 103 4.41 9.27 24.19
N THR A 104 5.23 9.13 23.16
CA THR A 104 5.24 10.04 22.00
C THR A 104 4.36 9.56 20.85
N ARG A 105 3.78 8.36 20.97
CA ARG A 105 2.99 7.74 19.90
C ARG A 105 1.65 8.44 19.76
N VAL A 106 1.41 8.97 18.57
CA VAL A 106 0.13 9.57 18.18
C VAL A 106 -0.34 8.88 16.90
N ALA A 107 -1.60 8.48 16.85
CA ALA A 107 -2.24 7.95 15.66
C ALA A 107 -3.46 8.82 15.31
N LEU A 108 -3.49 9.32 14.08
CA LEU A 108 -4.60 10.09 13.54
C LEU A 108 -5.34 9.21 12.53
N SER A 109 -6.67 9.12 12.65
CA SER A 109 -7.53 8.24 11.84
C SER A 109 -7.91 8.87 10.49
N TYR A 110 -6.98 9.55 9.84
CA TYR A 110 -7.13 10.07 8.48
C TYR A 110 -5.80 9.98 7.74
N GLY A 111 -5.88 9.88 6.42
CA GLY A 111 -4.71 9.70 5.57
C GLY A 111 -4.95 10.06 4.11
N GLY A 112 -4.15 9.51 3.22
CA GLY A 112 -4.19 9.79 1.80
C GLY A 112 -5.53 9.47 1.12
N GLN A 113 -6.28 8.49 1.63
CA GLN A 113 -7.61 8.17 1.13
C GLN A 113 -8.64 9.25 1.46
N ASP A 114 -8.57 9.84 2.66
CA ASP A 114 -9.47 10.93 3.04
C ASP A 114 -9.17 12.18 2.22
N MET A 115 -7.90 12.43 1.91
CA MET A 115 -7.52 13.48 0.96
C MET A 115 -8.10 13.21 -0.44
N SER A 116 -8.10 11.96 -0.90
CA SER A 116 -8.70 11.61 -2.20
C SER A 116 -10.22 11.81 -2.19
N ARG A 117 -10.91 11.43 -1.10
CA ARG A 117 -12.35 11.71 -0.94
C ARG A 117 -12.65 13.20 -0.97
N PHE A 118 -11.94 13.97 -0.16
CA PHE A 118 -12.11 15.42 -0.13
C PHE A 118 -11.86 16.04 -1.50
N PHE A 119 -10.82 15.60 -2.21
CA PHE A 119 -10.54 16.05 -3.56
C PHE A 119 -11.68 15.66 -4.53
N GLY A 120 -12.23 14.45 -4.42
CA GLY A 120 -13.42 14.03 -5.18
C GLY A 120 -14.64 14.91 -4.91
N ASP A 121 -14.86 15.35 -3.66
CA ASP A 121 -15.93 16.29 -3.31
C ASP A 121 -15.71 17.66 -3.94
N VAL A 122 -14.46 18.15 -3.94
CA VAL A 122 -14.10 19.40 -4.61
C VAL A 122 -14.35 19.30 -6.11
N LEU A 123 -13.98 18.19 -6.76
CA LEU A 123 -14.23 17.98 -8.18
C LEU A 123 -15.73 17.94 -8.50
N ARG A 124 -16.54 17.27 -7.67
CA ARG A 124 -18.02 17.25 -7.84
C ARG A 124 -18.64 18.63 -7.65
N GLY A 125 -18.09 19.46 -6.76
CA GLY A 125 -18.54 20.85 -6.53
C GLY A 125 -18.05 21.83 -7.59
N SER A 126 -17.08 21.45 -8.42
CA SER A 126 -16.58 22.23 -9.54
C SER A 126 -17.22 21.76 -10.86
N SER A 127 -16.97 22.46 -11.95
CA SER A 127 -17.45 22.05 -13.28
C SER A 127 -16.66 20.88 -13.87
N PHE A 128 -16.38 19.86 -13.06
CA PHE A 128 -15.61 18.69 -13.49
C PHE A 128 -16.37 17.94 -14.59
N PRO A 129 -15.76 17.69 -15.77
CA PRO A 129 -16.46 17.19 -16.94
C PRO A 129 -16.96 15.74 -16.81
N TYR A 130 -16.34 14.93 -15.92
CA TYR A 130 -16.75 13.56 -15.66
C TYR A 130 -17.63 13.52 -14.40
N THR A 131 -18.95 13.61 -14.60
CA THR A 131 -19.96 13.75 -13.51
C THR A 131 -20.31 12.43 -12.82
N ASP A 132 -20.07 11.27 -13.45
CA ASP A 132 -20.39 9.93 -12.89
C ASP A 132 -19.22 9.34 -12.08
N LEU A 133 -18.47 10.18 -11.39
CA LEU A 133 -17.32 9.79 -10.56
C LEU A 133 -17.79 9.04 -9.30
N GLN A 134 -17.42 7.76 -9.18
CA GLN A 134 -17.81 6.89 -8.05
C GLN A 134 -16.58 6.27 -7.39
N GLU A 135 -16.26 6.65 -6.17
CA GLU A 135 -15.10 6.17 -5.42
C GLU A 135 -15.08 4.64 -5.20
N ALA A 136 -16.26 4.01 -5.20
CA ALA A 136 -16.36 2.56 -5.07
C ALA A 136 -15.88 1.79 -6.32
N ARG A 137 -15.74 2.45 -7.46
CA ARG A 137 -15.18 1.86 -8.67
C ARG A 137 -13.66 1.95 -8.65
N LEU A 138 -12.98 0.84 -8.83
CA LEU A 138 -11.51 0.80 -8.83
C LEU A 138 -10.89 1.77 -9.86
N ALA A 139 -11.47 1.84 -11.07
CA ALA A 139 -11.00 2.75 -12.12
C ALA A 139 -11.13 4.23 -11.73
N ASP A 140 -12.22 4.61 -11.06
CA ASP A 140 -12.46 5.98 -10.62
C ASP A 140 -11.58 6.33 -9.39
N ALA A 141 -11.34 5.37 -8.50
CA ALA A 141 -10.41 5.53 -7.39
C ALA A 141 -8.96 5.75 -7.89
N GLN A 142 -8.55 5.00 -8.92
CA GLN A 142 -7.24 5.20 -9.57
C GLN A 142 -7.17 6.57 -10.26
N LEU A 143 -8.22 6.96 -11.00
CA LEU A 143 -8.30 8.29 -11.61
C LEU A 143 -8.20 9.41 -10.57
N LEU A 144 -8.91 9.30 -9.45
CA LEU A 144 -8.84 10.27 -8.35
C LEU A 144 -7.43 10.36 -7.77
N GLN A 145 -6.75 9.23 -7.62
CA GLN A 145 -5.37 9.19 -7.15
C GLN A 145 -4.44 9.90 -8.14
N ASP A 146 -4.55 9.58 -9.42
CA ASP A 146 -3.72 10.19 -10.48
C ASP A 146 -3.95 11.72 -10.58
N LEU A 147 -5.21 12.15 -10.52
CA LEU A 147 -5.56 13.57 -10.55
C LEU A 147 -5.06 14.28 -9.28
N LYS A 148 -5.21 13.67 -8.10
CA LYS A 148 -4.68 14.21 -6.85
C LYS A 148 -3.18 14.43 -6.93
N GLU A 149 -2.41 13.46 -7.39
CA GLU A 149 -0.95 13.56 -7.51
C GLU A 149 -0.50 14.66 -8.48
N ARG A 150 -1.32 14.95 -9.49
CA ARG A 150 -1.00 15.98 -10.50
C ARG A 150 -1.41 17.39 -10.10
N PHE A 151 -2.56 17.53 -9.45
CA PHE A 151 -3.17 18.86 -9.21
C PHE A 151 -3.06 19.33 -7.76
N VAL A 152 -2.86 18.45 -6.80
CA VAL A 152 -2.71 18.85 -5.39
C VAL A 152 -1.22 19.09 -5.10
N THR A 153 -0.88 20.32 -4.77
CA THR A 153 0.50 20.72 -4.42
C THR A 153 0.52 21.60 -3.20
N LEU A 154 1.58 21.47 -2.40
CA LEU A 154 1.89 22.39 -1.29
C LEU A 154 2.74 23.59 -1.73
N GLN A 155 3.16 23.62 -3.00
CA GLN A 155 3.99 24.71 -3.53
C GLN A 155 3.13 25.76 -4.24
N PRO A 156 2.93 26.95 -3.65
CA PRO A 156 2.10 28.00 -4.26
C PRO A 156 2.55 28.40 -5.67
N SER A 157 3.85 28.32 -5.96
CA SER A 157 4.41 28.65 -7.28
C SER A 157 4.01 27.67 -8.39
N GLN A 158 3.52 26.48 -8.03
CA GLN A 158 3.06 25.46 -8.98
C GLN A 158 1.55 25.51 -9.20
N VAL A 159 0.84 26.36 -8.45
CA VAL A 159 -0.59 26.58 -8.64
C VAL A 159 -0.78 27.43 -9.88
N GLY A 160 -1.21 26.83 -10.99
CA GLY A 160 -1.44 27.50 -12.27
C GLY A 160 -2.55 26.82 -13.06
N LEU A 161 -2.99 27.47 -14.13
CA LEU A 161 -3.93 26.86 -15.08
C LEU A 161 -3.18 25.83 -15.92
N ASN A 162 -3.36 24.57 -15.61
CA ASN A 162 -2.86 23.45 -16.39
C ASN A 162 -4.03 22.80 -17.11
N LEU A 163 -3.99 22.78 -18.45
CA LEU A 163 -4.91 21.99 -19.26
C LEU A 163 -4.47 20.53 -19.20
N TYR A 164 -5.36 19.65 -18.77
CA TYR A 164 -5.08 18.24 -18.66
C TYR A 164 -6.17 17.39 -19.31
N ASP A 165 -5.77 16.55 -20.25
CA ASP A 165 -6.64 15.56 -20.88
C ASP A 165 -6.50 14.22 -20.18
N PHE A 166 -7.61 13.60 -19.82
CA PHE A 166 -7.62 12.24 -19.27
C PHE A 166 -8.67 11.37 -19.96
N MET A 167 -8.48 10.06 -19.91
CA MET A 167 -9.40 9.09 -20.47
C MET A 167 -10.00 8.23 -19.38
N VAL A 168 -11.32 8.05 -19.42
CA VAL A 168 -12.05 7.11 -18.56
C VAL A 168 -12.50 5.93 -19.42
N ARG A 169 -12.18 4.72 -18.98
CA ARG A 169 -12.64 3.49 -19.60
C ARG A 169 -13.32 2.61 -18.55
N LEU A 170 -14.63 2.52 -18.64
CA LEU A 170 -15.41 1.60 -17.82
C LEU A 170 -15.48 0.22 -18.47
N PRO A 171 -15.59 -0.87 -17.68
CA PRO A 171 -15.75 -2.22 -18.19
C PRO A 171 -16.97 -2.31 -19.14
N GLY A 172 -16.76 -2.75 -20.39
CA GLY A 172 -17.81 -2.86 -21.40
C GLY A 172 -18.16 -1.57 -22.17
N GLU A 173 -17.51 -0.45 -21.87
CA GLU A 173 -17.72 0.82 -22.58
C GLU A 173 -16.50 1.24 -23.41
N THR A 174 -16.76 2.10 -24.41
CA THR A 174 -15.70 2.77 -25.16
C THR A 174 -15.02 3.84 -24.30
N ALA A 175 -13.70 3.96 -24.43
CA ALA A 175 -12.96 4.99 -23.70
C ALA A 175 -13.44 6.39 -24.08
N ARG A 176 -13.75 7.22 -23.07
CA ARG A 176 -14.16 8.62 -23.26
C ARG A 176 -13.00 9.53 -22.85
N LYS A 177 -12.71 10.52 -23.70
CA LYS A 177 -11.70 11.54 -23.42
C LYS A 177 -12.35 12.76 -22.81
N TYR A 178 -11.76 13.27 -21.73
CA TYR A 178 -12.15 14.49 -21.04
C TYR A 178 -10.99 15.47 -20.99
N ALA A 179 -11.32 16.76 -21.04
CA ALA A 179 -10.35 17.85 -20.83
C ALA A 179 -10.72 18.60 -19.53
N LEU A 180 -9.72 18.92 -18.73
CA LEU A 180 -9.83 19.66 -17.48
C LEU A 180 -9.23 21.06 -17.64
#